data_c41ff024a4c14edf540522c59f2ac4ba
#
_entry.id   c41ff024a4c14edf540522c59f2ac4ba
#
_cell.length_a   1.000
_cell.length_b   1.000
_cell.length_c   1.000
_cell.angle_alpha   90.00
_cell.angle_beta   90.00
_cell.angle_gamma   90.00
#
_symmetry.space_group_name_H-M   'P 1'
#
loop_
_entity.id
_entity.type
_entity.pdbx_description
1 polymer ?
#
loop_
_entity_poly.entity_id
_entity_poly.type
_entity_poly.pdbx_seq_one_letter_code
_entity_poly.pdbx_strand_id
1 'polypeptide(L)'
;LFGSCLAALLTHPGAYERVLVDRSLVAPLIEETLRWDSSVPMISRRATVDTEIGGCPVRAGSPVTVFAGSANHDEARWAESSRWDIDREPQPHMAFGTGAHQCLGMHLARVELDAGLNAVLDRLPSLRLDEAFPPPVVTGYAFRGPKSLPTIWTI
;
A
#
# COMPACT_ATOMS: atom_id res chain seq x y z
N LEU A 1 -6.60 2.82 -0.96
CA LEU A 1 -5.48 2.84 -0.03
C LEU A 1 -5.95 2.77 1.43
N PHE A 2 -6.91 3.62 1.86
CA PHE A 2 -7.44 3.58 3.24
C PHE A 2 -8.01 2.20 3.61
N GLY A 3 -8.80 1.60 2.72
CA GLY A 3 -9.30 0.23 2.90
C GLY A 3 -8.20 -0.82 2.99
N SER A 4 -7.08 -0.65 2.24
CA SER A 4 -5.92 -1.55 2.34
C SER A 4 -5.21 -1.44 3.71
N CYS A 5 -5.08 -0.22 4.26
CA CYS A 5 -4.53 -0.02 5.60
C CYS A 5 -5.39 -0.68 6.68
N LEU A 6 -6.71 -0.51 6.62
CA LEU A 6 -7.63 -1.17 7.55
C LEU A 6 -7.62 -2.70 7.37
N ALA A 7 -7.60 -3.19 6.13
CA ALA A 7 -7.50 -4.62 5.86
C ALA A 7 -6.20 -5.20 6.44
N ALA A 8 -5.06 -4.53 6.23
CA ALA A 8 -3.79 -4.95 6.81
C ALA A 8 -3.84 -5.01 8.33
N LEU A 9 -4.34 -3.95 8.97
CA LEU A 9 -4.50 -3.91 10.44
C LEU A 9 -5.37 -5.04 10.98
N LEU A 10 -6.49 -5.32 10.32
CA LEU A 10 -7.50 -6.26 10.83
C LEU A 10 -7.21 -7.72 10.45
N THR A 11 -6.32 -7.96 9.48
CA THR A 11 -5.94 -9.32 9.07
C THR A 11 -4.66 -9.80 9.72
N HIS A 12 -3.84 -8.90 10.29
CA HIS A 12 -2.61 -9.28 10.99
C HIS A 12 -2.84 -9.30 12.50
N PRO A 13 -2.73 -10.46 13.15
CA PRO A 13 -3.03 -10.63 14.57
C PRO A 13 -2.28 -9.64 15.46
N GLY A 14 -3.01 -8.95 16.33
CA GLY A 14 -2.47 -8.00 17.30
C GLY A 14 -2.03 -6.64 16.71
N ALA A 15 -2.11 -6.44 15.39
CA ALA A 15 -1.67 -5.19 14.77
C ALA A 15 -2.58 -4.02 15.15
N TYR A 16 -3.90 -4.24 15.17
CA TYR A 16 -4.86 -3.20 15.54
C TYR A 16 -4.66 -2.73 16.98
N GLU A 17 -4.52 -3.66 17.91
CA GLU A 17 -4.30 -3.40 19.32
C GLU A 17 -2.97 -2.68 19.58
N ARG A 18 -1.92 -3.06 18.85
CA ARG A 18 -0.61 -2.38 18.94
C ARG A 18 -0.72 -0.91 18.52
N VAL A 19 -1.35 -0.63 17.38
CA VAL A 19 -1.52 0.74 16.87
C VAL A 19 -2.51 1.54 17.73
N LEU A 20 -3.49 0.88 18.34
CA LEU A 20 -4.41 1.51 19.28
C LEU A 20 -3.67 2.03 20.53
N VAL A 21 -2.71 1.28 21.03
CA VAL A 21 -1.91 1.63 22.21
C VAL A 21 -0.77 2.61 21.84
N ASP A 22 -0.10 2.37 20.71
CA ASP A 22 1.01 3.20 20.25
C ASP A 22 0.71 3.85 18.89
N ARG A 23 0.24 5.09 18.93
CA ARG A 23 -0.12 5.88 17.73
C ARG A 23 1.09 6.26 16.87
N SER A 24 2.30 6.16 17.37
CA SER A 24 3.51 6.38 16.57
C SER A 24 3.65 5.36 15.44
N LEU A 25 2.98 4.22 15.55
CA LEU A 25 2.94 3.16 14.54
C LEU A 25 2.01 3.49 13.33
N VAL A 26 1.19 4.56 13.40
CA VAL A 26 0.30 4.93 12.28
C VAL A 26 1.09 5.28 11.02
N ALA A 27 2.16 6.05 11.15
CA ALA A 27 2.99 6.41 9.99
C ALA A 27 3.73 5.19 9.39
N PRO A 28 4.43 4.34 10.18
CA PRO A 28 4.99 3.07 9.68
C PRO A 28 3.96 2.16 9.01
N LEU A 29 2.78 2.00 9.60
CA LEU A 29 1.66 1.26 9.02
C LEU A 29 1.32 1.73 7.61
N ILE A 30 1.20 3.06 7.43
CA ILE A 30 0.86 3.66 6.13
C ILE A 30 1.95 3.34 5.11
N GLU A 31 3.22 3.57 5.44
CA GLU A 31 4.33 3.36 4.50
C GLU A 31 4.52 1.87 4.16
N GLU A 32 4.41 0.97 5.14
CA GLU A 32 4.48 -0.46 4.88
C GLU A 32 3.30 -0.97 4.04
N THR A 33 2.09 -0.47 4.29
CA THR A 33 0.93 -0.85 3.46
C THR A 33 1.07 -0.30 2.04
N LEU A 34 1.58 0.92 1.87
CA LEU A 34 1.90 1.48 0.56
C LEU A 34 2.91 0.61 -0.20
N ARG A 35 3.95 0.12 0.47
CA ARG A 35 4.92 -0.81 -0.12
C ARG A 35 4.28 -2.15 -0.46
N TRP A 36 3.66 -2.79 0.54
CA TRP A 36 3.19 -4.18 0.46
C TRP A 36 1.97 -4.34 -0.45
N ASP A 37 1.01 -3.40 -0.42
CA ASP A 37 -0.18 -3.41 -1.25
C ASP A 37 -0.42 -2.04 -1.90
N SER A 38 0.47 -1.69 -2.82
CA SER A 38 0.38 -0.45 -3.58
C SER A 38 -0.97 -0.36 -4.29
N SER A 39 -1.75 0.69 -4.00
CA SER A 39 -3.07 0.89 -4.62
C SER A 39 -2.99 1.15 -6.12
N VAL A 40 -1.84 1.58 -6.63
CA VAL A 40 -1.55 1.72 -8.07
C VAL A 40 -0.28 0.92 -8.39
N PRO A 41 -0.41 -0.40 -8.67
CA PRO A 41 0.74 -1.28 -8.84
C PRO A 41 1.45 -1.13 -10.18
N MET A 42 0.81 -0.46 -11.17
CA MET A 42 1.33 -0.32 -12.52
C MET A 42 1.24 1.11 -13.02
N ILE A 43 2.26 1.52 -13.74
CA ILE A 43 2.37 2.87 -14.31
C ILE A 43 2.71 2.74 -15.79
N SER A 44 1.82 3.21 -16.67
CA SER A 44 2.04 3.19 -18.11
C SER A 44 2.89 4.39 -18.57
N ARG A 45 3.79 4.13 -19.48
CA ARG A 45 4.68 5.10 -20.14
C ARG A 45 4.73 4.82 -21.63
N ARG A 46 5.35 5.72 -22.37
CA ARG A 46 5.69 5.55 -23.80
C ARG A 46 7.11 6.04 -24.01
N ALA A 47 7.93 5.25 -24.68
CA ALA A 47 9.27 5.67 -25.06
C ALA A 47 9.18 6.85 -26.05
N THR A 48 9.88 7.94 -25.79
CA THR A 48 9.90 9.13 -26.66
C THR A 48 11.03 9.06 -27.70
N VAL A 49 12.04 8.25 -27.42
CA VAL A 49 13.20 7.99 -28.28
C VAL A 49 13.52 6.50 -28.25
N ASP A 50 14.30 6.03 -29.20
CA ASP A 50 14.88 4.70 -29.13
C ASP A 50 15.77 4.62 -27.88
N THR A 51 15.63 3.58 -27.09
CA THR A 51 16.34 3.41 -25.82
C THR A 51 16.54 1.92 -25.51
N GLU A 52 17.17 1.65 -24.39
CA GLU A 52 17.36 0.30 -23.87
C GLU A 52 16.91 0.22 -22.42
N ILE A 53 16.23 -0.87 -22.06
CA ILE A 53 15.80 -1.16 -20.70
C ILE A 53 16.27 -2.56 -20.34
N GLY A 54 17.18 -2.69 -19.39
CA GLY A 54 17.71 -3.97 -18.95
C GLY A 54 18.32 -4.83 -20.05
N GLY A 55 19.02 -4.23 -21.00
CA GLY A 55 19.62 -4.90 -22.15
C GLY A 55 18.64 -5.13 -23.32
N CYS A 56 17.36 -4.79 -23.18
CA CYS A 56 16.36 -4.95 -24.23
C CYS A 56 16.16 -3.65 -25.01
N PRO A 57 16.27 -3.62 -26.35
CA PRO A 57 16.01 -2.43 -27.15
C PRO A 57 14.52 -2.09 -27.15
N VAL A 58 14.20 -0.83 -26.94
CA VAL A 58 12.85 -0.27 -26.93
C VAL A 58 12.79 0.86 -27.96
N ARG A 59 11.94 0.72 -28.98
CA ARG A 59 11.79 1.74 -30.02
C ARG A 59 10.96 2.93 -29.54
N ALA A 60 11.23 4.09 -30.09
CA ALA A 60 10.38 5.27 -29.94
C ALA A 60 8.93 4.93 -30.26
N GLY A 61 7.99 5.45 -29.45
CA GLY A 61 6.58 5.17 -29.58
C GLY A 61 6.10 3.87 -28.90
N SER A 62 6.99 2.99 -28.48
CA SER A 62 6.59 1.74 -27.79
C SER A 62 5.95 2.01 -26.42
N PRO A 63 4.86 1.30 -26.08
CA PRO A 63 4.32 1.33 -24.72
C PRO A 63 5.30 0.62 -23.78
N VAL A 64 5.46 1.20 -22.57
CA VAL A 64 6.26 0.64 -21.48
C VAL A 64 5.42 0.63 -20.23
N THR A 65 5.29 -0.52 -19.57
CA THR A 65 4.59 -0.63 -18.30
C THR A 65 5.59 -0.88 -17.18
N VAL A 66 5.59 0.01 -16.20
CA VAL A 66 6.39 -0.11 -14.98
C VAL A 66 5.53 -0.81 -13.92
N PHE A 67 5.97 -1.96 -13.44
CA PHE A 67 5.31 -2.69 -12.36
C PHE A 67 5.87 -2.23 -11.01
N ALA A 68 5.40 -1.07 -10.54
CA ALA A 68 5.84 -0.48 -9.27
C ALA A 68 5.53 -1.40 -8.07
N GLY A 69 4.40 -2.10 -8.10
CA GLY A 69 4.06 -3.10 -7.10
C GLY A 69 5.09 -4.24 -7.04
N SER A 70 5.55 -4.74 -8.19
CA SER A 70 6.62 -5.76 -8.23
C SER A 70 7.95 -5.24 -7.68
N ALA A 71 8.31 -4.00 -8.01
CA ALA A 71 9.52 -3.38 -7.48
C ALA A 71 9.50 -3.24 -5.95
N ASN A 72 8.32 -3.07 -5.36
CA ASN A 72 8.13 -3.03 -3.90
C ASN A 72 8.19 -4.42 -3.24
N HIS A 73 8.28 -5.48 -4.03
CA HIS A 73 8.46 -6.87 -3.60
C HIS A 73 9.78 -7.47 -4.08
N ASP A 74 10.71 -6.66 -4.57
CA ASP A 74 12.05 -7.13 -4.97
C ASP A 74 12.85 -7.56 -3.74
N GLU A 75 13.14 -8.85 -3.62
CA GLU A 75 13.86 -9.44 -2.48
C GLU A 75 15.33 -8.99 -2.40
N ALA A 76 15.90 -8.50 -3.49
CA ALA A 76 17.22 -7.88 -3.45
C ALA A 76 17.23 -6.57 -2.66
N ARG A 77 16.06 -5.95 -2.50
CA ARG A 77 15.86 -4.71 -1.75
C ARG A 77 15.11 -4.90 -0.44
N TRP A 78 14.13 -5.79 -0.42
CA TRP A 78 13.18 -5.96 0.67
C TRP A 78 13.25 -7.37 1.24
N ALA A 79 13.94 -7.56 2.32
CA ALA A 79 13.95 -8.86 3.00
C ALA A 79 12.51 -9.29 3.35
N GLU A 80 12.17 -10.56 3.14
CA GLU A 80 10.80 -11.09 3.32
C GLU A 80 9.75 -10.19 2.66
N SER A 81 9.96 -9.83 1.40
CA SER A 81 9.20 -8.80 0.67
C SER A 81 7.69 -9.03 0.65
N SER A 82 7.24 -10.28 0.68
CA SER A 82 5.83 -10.69 0.70
C SER A 82 5.15 -10.50 2.06
N ARG A 83 5.94 -10.38 3.15
CA ARG A 83 5.42 -10.18 4.48
C ARG A 83 5.10 -8.70 4.71
N TRP A 84 3.91 -8.42 5.22
CA TRP A 84 3.57 -7.11 5.78
C TRP A 84 4.15 -7.03 7.20
N ASP A 85 4.89 -5.97 7.47
CA ASP A 85 5.63 -5.82 8.72
C ASP A 85 5.68 -4.35 9.13
N ILE A 86 4.89 -3.97 10.12
CA ILE A 86 4.81 -2.60 10.63
C ILE A 86 6.12 -2.12 11.28
N ASP A 87 6.97 -3.06 11.68
CA ASP A 87 8.28 -2.77 12.30
C ASP A 87 9.43 -2.74 11.27
N ARG A 88 9.09 -2.85 9.98
CA ARG A 88 10.09 -2.80 8.91
C ARG A 88 10.80 -1.45 8.91
N GLU A 89 12.13 -1.48 8.81
CA GLU A 89 12.94 -0.27 8.63
C GLU A 89 12.47 0.53 7.42
N PRO A 90 12.15 1.83 7.58
CA PRO A 90 11.65 2.67 6.50
C PRO A 90 12.65 2.77 5.35
N GLN A 91 12.19 2.49 4.15
CA GLN A 91 12.96 2.66 2.91
C GLN A 91 12.07 3.28 1.83
N PRO A 92 12.65 4.04 0.87
CA PRO A 92 11.87 4.56 -0.25
C PRO A 92 11.25 3.43 -1.07
N HIS A 93 9.94 3.49 -1.27
CA HIS A 93 9.16 2.56 -2.08
C HIS A 93 8.57 3.24 -3.33
N MET A 94 8.09 2.45 -4.29
CA MET A 94 7.62 2.93 -5.59
C MET A 94 6.10 3.20 -5.65
N ALA A 95 5.37 3.15 -4.54
CA ALA A 95 3.90 3.27 -4.53
C ALA A 95 3.38 4.62 -5.09
N PHE A 96 4.16 5.67 -4.96
CA PHE A 96 3.86 7.00 -5.53
C PHE A 96 4.65 7.31 -6.80
N GLY A 97 5.32 6.33 -7.36
CA GLY A 97 6.25 6.53 -8.48
C GLY A 97 7.49 7.35 -8.09
N THR A 98 8.24 7.79 -9.09
CA THR A 98 9.44 8.59 -8.90
C THR A 98 9.70 9.49 -10.12
N GLY A 99 10.63 10.44 -9.98
CA GLY A 99 11.04 11.36 -11.03
C GLY A 99 10.02 12.46 -11.30
N ALA A 100 10.05 13.00 -12.53
CA ALA A 100 9.24 14.16 -12.93
C ALA A 100 7.70 13.94 -12.82
N HIS A 101 7.27 12.70 -12.78
CA HIS A 101 5.87 12.30 -12.65
C HIS A 101 5.56 11.62 -11.31
N GLN A 102 6.36 11.85 -10.28
CA GLN A 102 6.02 11.42 -8.93
C GLN A 102 4.65 11.98 -8.54
N CYS A 103 3.87 11.21 -7.78
CA CYS A 103 2.52 11.59 -7.39
C CYS A 103 2.50 12.95 -6.70
N LEU A 104 1.81 13.92 -7.29
CA LEU A 104 1.65 15.26 -6.72
C LEU A 104 0.91 15.23 -5.38
N GLY A 105 -0.07 14.33 -5.25
CA GLY A 105 -0.91 14.18 -4.05
C GLY A 105 -0.32 13.32 -2.94
N MET A 106 0.94 12.87 -3.03
CA MET A 106 1.51 11.91 -2.07
C MET A 106 1.52 12.40 -0.61
N HIS A 107 1.70 13.70 -0.40
CA HIS A 107 1.68 14.29 0.94
C HIS A 107 0.24 14.39 1.47
N LEU A 108 -0.70 14.80 0.62
CA LEU A 108 -2.11 14.85 0.98
C LEU A 108 -2.64 13.46 1.33
N ALA A 109 -2.32 12.45 0.52
CA ALA A 109 -2.73 11.07 0.79
C ALA A 109 -2.26 10.57 2.16
N ARG A 110 -1.03 10.89 2.56
CA ARG A 110 -0.51 10.55 3.89
C ARG A 110 -1.26 11.25 5.02
N VAL A 111 -1.55 12.54 4.86
CA VAL A 111 -2.32 13.31 5.85
C VAL A 111 -3.75 12.76 5.97
N GLU A 112 -4.40 12.44 4.85
CA GLU A 112 -5.75 11.86 4.85
C GLU A 112 -5.76 10.47 5.52
N LEU A 113 -4.75 9.65 5.26
CA LEU A 113 -4.62 8.33 5.89
C LEU A 113 -4.38 8.45 7.39
N ASP A 114 -3.45 9.29 7.79
CA ASP A 114 -3.13 9.53 9.21
C ASP A 114 -4.37 10.00 9.97
N ALA A 115 -5.04 11.05 9.48
CA ALA A 115 -6.24 11.60 10.10
C ALA A 115 -7.38 10.56 10.15
N GLY A 116 -7.60 9.83 9.04
CA GLY A 116 -8.66 8.83 8.94
C GLY A 116 -8.43 7.62 9.84
N LEU A 117 -7.20 7.11 9.88
CA LEU A 117 -6.85 5.98 10.75
C LEU A 117 -6.97 6.36 12.22
N ASN A 118 -6.44 7.51 12.63
CA ASN A 118 -6.60 8.00 14.00
C ASN A 118 -8.08 8.18 14.37
N ALA A 119 -8.91 8.70 13.48
CA ALA A 119 -10.35 8.83 13.72
C ALA A 119 -11.05 7.48 13.90
N VAL A 120 -10.65 6.44 13.16
CA VAL A 120 -11.16 5.06 13.33
C VAL A 120 -10.71 4.50 14.67
N LEU A 121 -9.44 4.59 15.00
CA LEU A 121 -8.88 4.10 16.24
C LEU A 121 -9.51 4.77 17.48
N ASP A 122 -9.87 6.05 17.39
CA ASP A 122 -10.50 6.79 18.49
C ASP A 122 -11.97 6.41 18.69
N ARG A 123 -12.68 6.16 17.59
CA ARG A 123 -14.13 5.94 17.63
C ARG A 123 -14.53 4.48 17.70
N LEU A 124 -13.67 3.58 17.23
CA LEU A 124 -13.95 2.15 17.08
C LEU A 124 -12.84 1.30 17.71
N PRO A 125 -12.50 1.47 19.00
CA PRO A 125 -11.38 0.79 19.63
C PRO A 125 -11.50 -0.74 19.65
N SER A 126 -12.69 -1.27 19.45
CA SER A 126 -12.96 -2.71 19.39
C SER A 126 -13.23 -3.21 17.96
N LEU A 127 -12.84 -2.45 16.94
CA LEU A 127 -13.06 -2.82 15.54
C LEU A 127 -12.35 -4.13 15.21
N ARG A 128 -13.06 -5.06 14.61
CA ARG A 128 -12.53 -6.33 14.13
C ARG A 128 -13.27 -6.80 12.88
N LEU A 129 -12.70 -7.73 12.16
CA LEU A 129 -13.41 -8.40 11.06
C LEU A 129 -14.62 -9.15 11.58
N ASP A 130 -15.68 -9.17 10.78
CA ASP A 130 -16.85 -10.01 11.02
C ASP A 130 -16.56 -11.43 10.48
N GLU A 131 -16.36 -12.38 11.38
CA GLU A 131 -16.06 -13.78 11.05
C GLU A 131 -17.20 -14.51 10.32
N ALA A 132 -18.40 -13.93 10.26
CA ALA A 132 -19.50 -14.47 9.45
C ALA A 132 -19.22 -14.30 7.92
N PHE A 133 -18.23 -13.50 7.54
CA PHE A 133 -17.84 -13.28 6.16
C PHE A 133 -16.43 -13.81 5.89
N PRO A 134 -16.11 -14.17 4.63
CA PRO A 134 -14.76 -14.56 4.28
C PRO A 134 -13.76 -13.40 4.50
N PRO A 135 -12.48 -13.70 4.74
CA PRO A 135 -11.44 -12.68 4.86
C PRO A 135 -11.43 -11.73 3.66
N PRO A 136 -11.12 -10.45 3.88
CA PRO A 136 -11.07 -9.47 2.80
C PRO A 136 -10.02 -9.87 1.77
N VAL A 137 -10.38 -9.75 0.49
CA VAL A 137 -9.48 -10.02 -0.62
C VAL A 137 -9.19 -8.70 -1.34
N VAL A 138 -7.92 -8.33 -1.39
CA VAL A 138 -7.46 -7.20 -2.18
C VAL A 138 -7.47 -7.59 -3.66
N THR A 139 -8.16 -6.82 -4.47
CA THR A 139 -8.32 -7.06 -5.89
C THR A 139 -8.12 -5.78 -6.69
N GLY A 140 -8.02 -5.92 -8.00
CA GLY A 140 -7.85 -4.81 -8.92
C GLY A 140 -6.50 -4.85 -9.63
N TYR A 141 -6.50 -4.43 -10.88
CA TYR A 141 -5.33 -4.45 -11.74
C TYR A 141 -4.68 -3.07 -11.89
N ALA A 142 -5.47 -2.03 -12.09
CA ALA A 142 -5.01 -0.64 -12.19
C ALA A 142 -5.12 0.10 -10.85
N PHE A 143 -6.23 -0.15 -10.14
CA PHE A 143 -6.45 0.34 -8.79
C PHE A 143 -6.78 -0.86 -7.90
N ARG A 144 -6.02 -1.02 -6.82
CA ARG A 144 -6.13 -2.15 -5.89
C ARG A 144 -6.71 -1.70 -4.55
N GLY A 145 -7.47 -2.59 -3.97
CA GLY A 145 -8.03 -2.46 -2.64
C GLY A 145 -9.00 -3.58 -2.32
N PRO A 146 -9.43 -3.75 -1.06
CA PRO A 146 -10.47 -4.69 -0.70
C PRO A 146 -11.81 -4.25 -1.31
N LYS A 147 -12.54 -5.19 -1.92
CA LYS A 147 -13.90 -4.93 -2.43
C LYS A 147 -14.89 -4.63 -1.31
N SER A 148 -14.72 -5.30 -0.19
CA SER A 148 -15.50 -5.12 1.01
C SER A 148 -14.63 -5.43 2.21
N LEU A 149 -14.97 -4.83 3.35
CA LEU A 149 -14.32 -5.06 4.62
C LEU A 149 -15.41 -5.18 5.69
N PRO A 150 -16.09 -6.34 5.75
CA PRO A 150 -17.11 -6.57 6.78
C PRO A 150 -16.48 -6.49 8.16
N THR A 151 -16.99 -5.61 8.99
CA THR A 151 -16.43 -5.34 10.31
C THR A 151 -17.54 -5.21 11.34
N ILE A 152 -17.23 -5.56 12.56
CA ILE A 152 -18.07 -5.36 13.74
C ILE A 152 -17.28 -4.63 14.81
N TRP A 153 -17.99 -3.91 15.67
CA TRP A 153 -17.44 -3.22 16.82
C TRP A 153 -18.49 -3.19 17.95
N THR A 154 -18.04 -2.93 19.15
CA THR A 154 -18.90 -2.63 20.30
C THR A 154 -18.77 -1.16 20.67
N ILE A 155 -19.89 -0.54 21.02
CA ILE A 155 -19.97 0.82 21.54
C ILE A 155 -19.77 0.78 23.06
#